data_9115a500a5c7773c4dcad306c8f2cbdb
#
_entry.id   9115a500a5c7773c4dcad306c8f2cbdb
#
_cell.length_a   1.000
_cell.length_b   1.000
_cell.length_c   1.000
_cell.angle_alpha   90.00
_cell.angle_beta   90.00
_cell.angle_gamma   90.00
#
_symmetry.space_group_name_H-M   'P 1'
#
loop_
_entity.id
_entity.type
_entity.pdbx_description
1 polymer ?
#
loop_
_entity_poly.entity_id
_entity_poly.type
_entity_poly.pdbx_seq_one_letter_code
_entity_poly.pdbx_strand_id
1 'polypeptide(L)'
;ESYTVGSNEFYMGYATSRQTALCLDAGHFHPTEVISDKISAAMLYVPRLLLHVSRPVRWDSDHVVLLDDETQAIASEIVRHNLFDRVHIGLDFFDASINRIAAWVIGTRNMKKALLRALLEPTEQLRQLEASGDYTARLALLEEQKSLPWQAVWEMYCQRHDTPAGSQWLDSVRTYEKEILSKRS
;
A
#
# COMPACT_ATOMS: atom_id res chain seq x y z
N GLU A 1 24.05 -9.13 6.99
CA GLU A 1 23.71 -9.79 5.72
C GLU A 1 24.89 -9.76 4.77
N SER A 2 25.09 -10.84 4.05
CA SER A 2 26.28 -11.05 3.20
C SER A 2 25.93 -10.88 1.71
N TYR A 3 25.32 -9.76 1.34
CA TYR A 3 24.98 -9.46 -0.05
C TYR A 3 25.44 -8.07 -0.46
N THR A 4 25.53 -7.85 -1.76
CA THR A 4 25.89 -6.54 -2.31
C THR A 4 24.69 -5.59 -2.20
N VAL A 5 24.91 -4.46 -1.54
CA VAL A 5 23.92 -3.38 -1.40
C VAL A 5 24.32 -2.23 -2.33
N GLY A 6 23.36 -1.71 -3.07
CA GLY A 6 23.53 -0.53 -3.93
C GLY A 6 22.61 0.61 -3.51
N SER A 7 22.90 1.82 -3.96
CA SER A 7 22.01 2.96 -3.78
C SER A 7 20.77 2.88 -4.67
N ASN A 8 19.73 3.64 -4.33
CA ASN A 8 18.53 3.77 -5.17
C ASN A 8 18.89 4.25 -6.59
N GLU A 9 19.86 5.17 -6.71
CA GLU A 9 20.32 5.70 -8.01
C GLU A 9 20.97 4.62 -8.86
N PHE A 10 21.74 3.71 -8.23
CA PHE A 10 22.33 2.58 -8.93
C PHE A 10 21.25 1.65 -9.48
N TYR A 11 20.30 1.24 -8.67
CA TYR A 11 19.24 0.33 -9.10
C TYR A 11 18.30 0.97 -10.12
N MET A 12 17.97 2.25 -9.96
CA MET A 12 17.19 3.01 -10.94
C MET A 12 17.93 3.09 -12.29
N GLY A 13 19.21 3.44 -12.26
CA GLY A 13 20.05 3.48 -13.47
C GLY A 13 20.17 2.11 -14.13
N TYR A 14 20.36 1.06 -13.35
CA TYR A 14 20.42 -0.33 -13.85
C TYR A 14 19.10 -0.74 -14.49
N ALA A 15 17.98 -0.57 -13.79
CA ALA A 15 16.65 -0.94 -14.27
C ALA A 15 16.29 -0.19 -15.57
N THR A 16 16.57 1.11 -15.61
CA THR A 16 16.34 1.95 -16.81
C THR A 16 17.18 1.48 -17.99
N SER A 17 18.49 1.27 -17.79
CA SER A 17 19.39 0.87 -18.87
C SER A 17 19.13 -0.54 -19.40
N ARG A 18 18.57 -1.43 -18.58
CA ARG A 18 18.28 -2.83 -18.92
C ARG A 18 16.81 -3.09 -19.22
N GLN A 19 15.95 -2.09 -19.07
CA GLN A 19 14.51 -2.20 -19.23
C GLN A 19 13.92 -3.36 -18.41
N THR A 20 14.36 -3.46 -17.15
CA THR A 20 13.89 -4.46 -16.19
C THR A 20 13.02 -3.82 -15.10
N ALA A 21 12.34 -4.63 -14.29
CA ALA A 21 11.58 -4.14 -13.16
C ALA A 21 12.48 -3.50 -12.10
N LEU A 22 11.98 -2.45 -11.46
CA LEU A 22 12.61 -1.81 -10.30
C LEU A 22 11.80 -2.15 -9.04
N CYS A 23 12.48 -2.54 -7.97
CA CYS A 23 11.86 -2.65 -6.65
C CYS A 23 12.00 -1.31 -5.89
N LEU A 24 10.89 -0.82 -5.35
CA LEU A 24 10.86 0.27 -4.39
C LEU A 24 10.40 -0.31 -3.05
N ASP A 25 11.26 -0.24 -2.06
CA ASP A 25 11.04 -0.79 -0.73
C ASP A 25 10.82 0.35 0.28
N ALA A 26 9.67 0.35 0.96
CA ALA A 26 9.31 1.42 1.89
C ALA A 26 10.28 1.54 3.07
N GLY A 27 10.88 0.43 3.50
CA GLY A 27 11.83 0.40 4.63
C GLY A 27 13.23 0.89 4.29
N HIS A 28 13.59 1.02 3.00
CA HIS A 28 14.96 1.28 2.56
C HIS A 28 15.23 2.74 2.17
N PHE A 29 14.26 3.63 2.30
CA PHE A 29 14.46 5.05 2.09
C PHE A 29 14.67 5.80 3.41
N HIS A 30 15.19 7.02 3.32
CA HIS A 30 15.28 7.87 4.50
C HIS A 30 13.89 8.07 5.13
N PRO A 31 13.76 8.13 6.45
CA PRO A 31 12.46 8.26 7.13
C PRO A 31 11.60 9.47 6.71
N THR A 32 12.19 10.46 6.04
CA THR A 32 11.48 11.61 5.47
C THR A 32 11.09 11.42 4.00
N GLU A 33 11.45 10.30 3.39
CA GLU A 33 11.10 9.96 2.01
C GLU A 33 9.99 8.92 2.00
N VAL A 34 9.07 9.04 1.05
CA VAL A 34 7.96 8.11 0.85
C VAL A 34 8.01 7.50 -0.55
N ILE A 35 7.62 6.24 -0.69
CA ILE A 35 7.67 5.58 -2.00
C ILE A 35 6.55 6.05 -2.93
N SER A 36 5.43 6.54 -2.39
CA SER A 36 4.33 7.10 -3.18
C SER A 36 4.82 8.21 -4.13
N ASP A 37 5.70 9.09 -3.67
CA ASP A 37 6.27 10.18 -4.48
C ASP A 37 7.18 9.69 -5.63
N LYS A 38 7.59 8.42 -5.59
CA LYS A 38 8.53 7.84 -6.55
C LYS A 38 7.83 7.02 -7.64
N ILE A 39 6.60 6.57 -7.40
CA ILE A 39 5.91 5.61 -8.28
C ILE A 39 5.73 6.16 -9.69
N SER A 40 5.02 7.26 -9.84
CA SER A 40 4.72 7.85 -11.16
C SER A 40 5.99 8.30 -11.88
N ALA A 41 6.96 8.88 -11.15
CA ALA A 41 8.24 9.32 -11.70
C ALA A 41 9.07 8.13 -12.21
N ALA A 42 9.21 7.05 -11.44
CA ALA A 42 9.96 5.86 -11.86
C ALA A 42 9.31 5.18 -13.07
N MET A 43 7.97 5.17 -13.13
CA MET A 43 7.21 4.55 -14.23
C MET A 43 7.38 5.22 -15.59
N LEU A 44 7.99 6.41 -15.63
CA LEU A 44 8.40 7.05 -16.91
C LEU A 44 9.61 6.35 -17.54
N TYR A 45 10.41 5.67 -16.75
CA TYR A 45 11.71 5.14 -17.18
C TYR A 45 11.81 3.61 -17.15
N VAL A 46 11.01 2.94 -16.31
CA VAL A 46 11.05 1.48 -16.18
C VAL A 46 9.73 0.84 -16.61
N PRO A 47 9.76 -0.39 -17.17
CA PRO A 47 8.55 -1.06 -17.64
C PRO A 47 7.61 -1.48 -16.51
N ARG A 48 8.15 -1.82 -15.32
CA ARG A 48 7.40 -2.33 -14.18
C ARG A 48 8.03 -1.94 -12.86
N LEU A 49 7.19 -1.83 -11.82
CA LEU A 49 7.62 -1.70 -10.43
C LEU A 49 7.16 -2.90 -9.60
N LEU A 50 8.01 -3.32 -8.68
CA LEU A 50 7.64 -4.10 -7.51
C LEU A 50 7.70 -3.16 -6.31
N LEU A 51 6.63 -3.07 -5.55
CA LEU A 51 6.60 -2.32 -4.30
C LEU A 51 6.69 -3.31 -3.14
N HIS A 52 7.69 -3.15 -2.29
CA HIS A 52 7.70 -3.73 -0.96
C HIS A 52 7.04 -2.72 -0.01
N VAL A 53 5.76 -2.94 0.29
CA VAL A 53 4.98 -2.03 1.12
C VAL A 53 5.04 -2.51 2.57
N SER A 54 5.56 -1.65 3.41
CA SER A 54 5.61 -1.82 4.85
C SER A 54 5.27 -0.49 5.53
N ARG A 55 5.21 -0.47 6.86
CA ARG A 55 5.18 0.75 7.64
C ARG A 55 6.55 0.95 8.29
N PRO A 56 7.45 1.72 7.69
CA PRO A 56 8.76 1.96 8.26
C PRO A 56 8.64 2.89 9.48
N VAL A 57 9.18 2.46 10.61
CA VAL A 57 9.25 3.28 11.83
C VAL A 57 10.60 3.98 11.91
N ARG A 58 11.61 3.35 11.36
CA ARG A 58 12.97 3.88 11.20
C ARG A 58 13.66 3.07 10.10
N TRP A 59 14.88 3.38 9.77
CA TRP A 59 15.65 2.71 8.74
C TRP A 59 15.59 1.17 8.88
N ASP A 60 15.29 0.49 7.79
CA ASP A 60 15.20 -0.98 7.68
C ASP A 60 14.35 -1.61 8.81
N SER A 61 13.17 -1.06 9.00
CA SER A 61 12.28 -1.44 10.10
C SER A 61 10.86 -1.61 9.56
N ASP A 62 10.59 -2.81 9.05
CA ASP A 62 9.35 -3.14 8.35
C ASP A 62 8.27 -3.64 9.31
N HIS A 63 7.29 -2.81 9.58
CA HIS A 63 6.13 -3.14 10.40
C HIS A 63 4.87 -3.35 9.56
N VAL A 64 3.85 -3.91 10.22
CA VAL A 64 2.55 -4.17 9.60
C VAL A 64 1.98 -2.90 8.95
N VAL A 65 1.55 -3.05 7.72
CA VAL A 65 0.88 -2.00 6.94
C VAL A 65 -0.39 -1.54 7.66
N LEU A 66 -0.47 -0.26 7.95
CA LEU A 66 -1.65 0.40 8.50
C LEU A 66 -2.41 1.13 7.40
N LEU A 67 -3.64 1.53 7.67
CA LEU A 67 -4.42 2.40 6.79
C LEU A 67 -4.05 3.87 7.08
N ASP A 68 -2.80 4.20 6.90
CA ASP A 68 -2.21 5.52 7.09
C ASP A 68 -2.17 6.34 5.78
N ASP A 69 -1.65 7.54 5.86
CA ASP A 69 -1.61 8.45 4.72
C ASP A 69 -0.71 7.92 3.59
N GLU A 70 0.42 7.31 3.92
CA GLU A 70 1.33 6.76 2.92
C GLU A 70 0.71 5.57 2.17
N THR A 71 0.10 4.62 2.89
CA THR A 71 -0.59 3.48 2.26
C THR A 71 -1.70 3.97 1.32
N GLN A 72 -2.41 5.03 1.69
CA GLN A 72 -3.44 5.64 0.86
C GLN A 72 -2.84 6.37 -0.35
N ALA A 73 -1.72 7.07 -0.17
CA ALA A 73 -1.01 7.75 -1.25
C ALA A 73 -0.48 6.76 -2.29
N ILE A 74 0.13 5.64 -1.87
CA ILE A 74 0.55 4.55 -2.76
C ILE A 74 -0.63 4.05 -3.61
N ALA A 75 -1.76 3.77 -2.97
CA ALA A 75 -2.95 3.31 -3.67
C ALA A 75 -3.47 4.34 -4.67
N SER A 76 -3.49 5.62 -4.28
CA SER A 76 -3.93 6.73 -5.15
C SER A 76 -3.03 6.89 -6.37
N GLU A 77 -1.70 6.81 -6.21
CA GLU A 77 -0.75 6.88 -7.34
C GLU A 77 -1.00 5.76 -8.35
N ILE A 78 -1.19 4.52 -7.87
CA ILE A 78 -1.44 3.37 -8.74
C ILE A 78 -2.74 3.56 -9.53
N VAL A 79 -3.81 4.00 -8.86
CA VAL A 79 -5.14 4.16 -9.49
C VAL A 79 -5.17 5.35 -10.43
N ARG A 80 -4.71 6.52 -9.99
CA ARG A 80 -4.74 7.77 -10.78
C ARG A 80 -3.98 7.66 -12.09
N HIS A 81 -2.92 6.86 -12.12
CA HIS A 81 -2.08 6.64 -13.30
C HIS A 81 -2.38 5.33 -14.03
N ASN A 82 -3.43 4.59 -13.61
CA ASN A 82 -3.84 3.31 -14.22
C ASN A 82 -2.68 2.31 -14.32
N LEU A 83 -2.00 2.07 -13.21
CA LEU A 83 -0.76 1.29 -13.17
C LEU A 83 -0.94 -0.18 -12.74
N PHE A 84 -2.16 -0.69 -12.64
CA PHE A 84 -2.42 -2.05 -12.13
C PHE A 84 -1.67 -3.16 -12.89
N ASP A 85 -1.48 -3.00 -14.20
CA ASP A 85 -0.77 -3.98 -15.03
C ASP A 85 0.76 -3.87 -14.95
N ARG A 86 1.27 -2.81 -14.33
CA ARG A 86 2.69 -2.48 -14.32
C ARG A 86 3.29 -2.36 -12.93
N VAL A 87 2.48 -2.23 -11.90
CA VAL A 87 2.91 -2.12 -10.49
C VAL A 87 2.43 -3.34 -9.72
N HIS A 88 3.37 -4.08 -9.17
CA HIS A 88 3.12 -5.26 -8.35
C HIS A 88 3.32 -4.90 -6.88
N ILE A 89 2.29 -5.13 -6.07
CA ILE A 89 2.31 -4.81 -4.64
C ILE A 89 2.66 -6.08 -3.86
N GLY A 90 3.83 -6.09 -3.23
CA GLY A 90 4.23 -7.04 -2.21
C GLY A 90 4.12 -6.40 -0.84
N LEU A 91 3.43 -7.04 0.09
CA LEU A 91 3.43 -6.61 1.49
C LEU A 91 4.61 -7.29 2.16
N ASP A 92 5.61 -6.52 2.51
CA ASP A 92 6.86 -7.00 3.10
C ASP A 92 7.06 -6.41 4.48
N PHE A 93 6.72 -7.19 5.50
CA PHE A 93 6.89 -6.78 6.88
C PHE A 93 7.01 -7.98 7.81
N PHE A 94 7.69 -7.75 8.91
CA PHE A 94 7.80 -8.67 10.03
C PHE A 94 7.50 -7.93 11.33
N ASP A 95 6.50 -8.40 12.08
CA ASP A 95 6.17 -7.87 13.39
C ASP A 95 6.10 -9.02 14.39
N ALA A 96 7.09 -9.08 15.28
CA ALA A 96 7.19 -10.13 16.29
C ALA A 96 6.29 -9.89 17.52
N SER A 97 5.68 -8.69 17.63
CA SER A 97 4.83 -8.33 18.77
C SER A 97 3.41 -8.88 18.67
N ILE A 98 3.00 -9.33 17.49
CA ILE A 98 1.66 -9.87 17.24
C ILE A 98 1.71 -11.19 16.48
N ASN A 99 0.58 -11.89 16.45
CA ASN A 99 0.45 -13.11 15.66
C ASN A 99 0.73 -12.83 14.17
N ARG A 100 1.59 -13.64 13.55
CA ARG A 100 2.00 -13.48 12.15
C ARG A 100 0.82 -13.53 11.17
N ILE A 101 -0.11 -14.45 11.36
CA ILE A 101 -1.30 -14.57 10.49
C ILE A 101 -2.19 -13.35 10.65
N ALA A 102 -2.39 -12.89 11.88
CA ALA A 102 -3.13 -11.65 12.14
C ALA A 102 -2.45 -10.44 11.46
N ALA A 103 -1.12 -10.34 11.53
CA ALA A 103 -0.36 -9.29 10.85
C ALA A 103 -0.61 -9.31 9.34
N TRP A 104 -0.55 -10.46 8.69
CA TRP A 104 -0.84 -10.60 7.25
C TRP A 104 -2.26 -10.20 6.91
N VAL A 105 -3.24 -10.62 7.70
CA VAL A 105 -4.65 -10.25 7.48
C VAL A 105 -4.84 -8.74 7.63
N ILE A 106 -4.28 -8.13 8.66
CA ILE A 106 -4.37 -6.68 8.91
C ILE A 106 -3.75 -5.90 7.73
N GLY A 107 -2.51 -6.20 7.37
CA GLY A 107 -1.81 -5.49 6.30
C GLY A 107 -2.51 -5.64 4.94
N THR A 108 -2.91 -6.86 4.58
CA THR A 108 -3.65 -7.12 3.33
C THR A 108 -4.98 -6.37 3.28
N ARG A 109 -5.74 -6.37 4.38
CA ARG A 109 -7.02 -5.65 4.46
C ARG A 109 -6.82 -4.15 4.34
N ASN A 110 -5.80 -3.59 4.98
CA ASN A 110 -5.51 -2.17 4.91
C ASN A 110 -5.10 -1.74 3.51
N MET A 111 -4.24 -2.48 2.82
CA MET A 111 -3.89 -2.20 1.44
C MET A 111 -5.12 -2.29 0.50
N LYS A 112 -5.95 -3.32 0.65
CA LYS A 112 -7.20 -3.45 -0.12
C LYS A 112 -8.18 -2.31 0.14
N LYS A 113 -8.31 -1.84 1.39
CA LYS A 113 -9.14 -0.68 1.72
C LYS A 113 -8.60 0.60 1.09
N ALA A 114 -7.28 0.80 1.10
CA ALA A 114 -6.65 1.94 0.44
C ALA A 114 -6.93 1.93 -1.08
N LEU A 115 -6.75 0.79 -1.73
CA LEU A 115 -7.07 0.63 -3.16
C LEU A 115 -8.55 0.86 -3.46
N LEU A 116 -9.46 0.33 -2.62
CA LEU A 116 -10.90 0.57 -2.77
C LEU A 116 -11.24 2.06 -2.69
N ARG A 117 -10.68 2.77 -1.72
CA ARG A 117 -10.87 4.22 -1.59
C ARG A 117 -10.35 4.96 -2.82
N ALA A 118 -9.15 4.62 -3.28
CA ALA A 118 -8.56 5.23 -4.46
C ALA A 118 -9.40 4.99 -5.73
N LEU A 119 -9.96 3.78 -5.91
CA LEU A 119 -10.86 3.45 -7.03
C LEU A 119 -12.18 4.22 -7.01
N LEU A 120 -12.61 4.71 -5.85
CA LEU A 120 -13.83 5.49 -5.68
C LEU A 120 -13.57 7.00 -5.68
N GLU A 121 -12.33 7.42 -5.83
CA GLU A 121 -11.95 8.83 -5.92
C GLU A 121 -12.49 9.45 -7.22
N PRO A 122 -13.04 10.68 -7.19
CA PRO A 122 -13.51 11.38 -8.38
C PRO A 122 -12.34 11.96 -9.18
N THR A 123 -11.48 11.08 -9.70
CA THR A 123 -10.19 11.43 -10.31
C THR A 123 -10.34 12.42 -11.47
N GLU A 124 -11.37 12.27 -12.30
CA GLU A 124 -11.59 13.18 -13.42
C GLU A 124 -11.95 14.61 -12.96
N GLN A 125 -12.79 14.71 -11.95
CA GLN A 125 -13.12 16.04 -11.38
C GLN A 125 -11.89 16.70 -10.74
N LEU A 126 -11.07 15.92 -10.04
CA LEU A 126 -9.82 16.42 -9.46
C LEU A 126 -8.84 16.94 -10.52
N ARG A 127 -8.73 16.23 -11.67
CA ARG A 127 -7.92 16.67 -12.82
C ARG A 127 -8.45 17.95 -13.44
N GLN A 128 -9.75 18.09 -13.60
CA GLN A 128 -10.37 19.30 -14.14
C GLN A 128 -10.13 20.51 -13.23
N LEU A 129 -10.27 20.35 -11.92
CA LEU A 129 -9.97 21.40 -10.95
C LEU A 129 -8.49 21.82 -10.98
N GLU A 130 -7.59 20.85 -11.10
CA GLU A 130 -6.16 21.11 -11.23
C GLU A 130 -5.84 21.85 -12.54
N ALA A 131 -6.38 21.40 -13.67
CA ALA A 131 -6.17 22.04 -14.97
C ALA A 131 -6.73 23.46 -15.04
N SER A 132 -7.81 23.77 -14.31
CA SER A 132 -8.37 25.11 -14.19
C SER A 132 -7.64 26.01 -13.19
N GLY A 133 -6.70 25.45 -12.40
CA GLY A 133 -6.01 26.19 -11.34
C GLY A 133 -6.86 26.43 -10.08
N ASP A 134 -8.01 25.76 -9.95
CA ASP A 134 -8.85 25.83 -8.74
C ASP A 134 -8.38 24.85 -7.66
N TYR A 135 -7.22 25.13 -7.11
CA TYR A 135 -6.62 24.31 -6.06
C TYR A 135 -7.41 24.34 -4.75
N THR A 136 -8.18 25.39 -4.52
CA THR A 136 -9.05 25.51 -3.33
C THR A 136 -10.18 24.49 -3.40
N ALA A 137 -10.93 24.44 -4.50
CA ALA A 137 -11.99 23.46 -4.69
C ALA A 137 -11.42 22.03 -4.75
N ARG A 138 -10.24 21.84 -5.36
CA ARG A 138 -9.55 20.56 -5.38
C ARG A 138 -9.23 20.05 -3.97
N LEU A 139 -8.67 20.88 -3.11
CA LEU A 139 -8.38 20.51 -1.72
C LEU A 139 -9.67 20.22 -0.93
N ALA A 140 -10.68 21.09 -1.07
CA ALA A 140 -11.98 20.87 -0.42
C ALA A 140 -12.58 19.52 -0.81
N LEU A 141 -12.56 19.15 -2.09
CA LEU A 141 -13.06 17.87 -2.59
C LEU A 141 -12.27 16.69 -1.99
N LEU A 142 -10.93 16.78 -1.90
CA LEU A 142 -10.10 15.75 -1.28
C LEU A 142 -10.42 15.56 0.21
N GLU A 143 -10.65 16.66 0.94
CA GLU A 143 -11.01 16.58 2.36
C GLU A 143 -12.40 15.97 2.57
N GLU A 144 -13.39 16.35 1.75
CA GLU A 144 -14.73 15.76 1.81
C GLU A 144 -14.71 14.24 1.54
N GLN A 145 -13.83 13.74 0.67
CA GLN A 145 -13.67 12.31 0.43
C GLN A 145 -13.28 11.55 1.70
N LYS A 146 -12.58 12.17 2.65
CA LYS A 146 -12.17 11.51 3.90
C LYS A 146 -13.34 11.17 4.81
N SER A 147 -14.43 11.92 4.73
CA SER A 147 -15.63 11.75 5.57
C SER A 147 -16.71 10.86 4.96
N LEU A 148 -16.54 10.38 3.74
CA LEU A 148 -17.48 9.47 3.10
C LEU A 148 -17.60 8.13 3.85
N PRO A 149 -18.77 7.44 3.78
CA PRO A 149 -19.00 6.20 4.51
C PRO A 149 -18.29 4.98 3.87
N TRP A 150 -16.98 5.04 3.77
CA TRP A 150 -16.12 4.00 3.17
C TRP A 150 -16.33 2.62 3.80
N GLN A 151 -16.66 2.59 5.08
CA GLN A 151 -16.92 1.34 5.78
C GLN A 151 -18.10 0.58 5.18
N ALA A 152 -19.18 1.26 4.78
CA ALA A 152 -20.32 0.62 4.14
C ALA A 152 -19.94 0.00 2.78
N VAL A 153 -19.08 0.67 2.00
CA VAL A 153 -18.56 0.14 0.73
C VAL A 153 -17.68 -1.09 0.97
N TRP A 154 -16.80 -1.02 1.97
CA TRP A 154 -15.98 -2.15 2.39
C TRP A 154 -16.81 -3.35 2.84
N GLU A 155 -17.86 -3.13 3.62
CA GLU A 155 -18.77 -4.18 4.07
C GLU A 155 -19.48 -4.86 2.90
N MET A 156 -19.99 -4.08 1.96
CA MET A 156 -20.58 -4.62 0.73
C MET A 156 -19.58 -5.43 -0.09
N TYR A 157 -18.34 -4.93 -0.23
CA TYR A 157 -17.27 -5.66 -0.91
C TYR A 157 -17.00 -7.01 -0.23
N CYS A 158 -16.84 -7.02 1.10
CA CYS A 158 -16.60 -8.23 1.86
C CYS A 158 -17.78 -9.22 1.75
N GLN A 159 -19.01 -8.74 1.84
CA GLN A 159 -20.21 -9.56 1.70
C GLN A 159 -20.28 -10.25 0.33
N ARG A 160 -19.93 -9.55 -0.75
CA ARG A 160 -19.89 -10.12 -2.10
C ARG A 160 -18.82 -11.19 -2.29
N HIS A 161 -17.85 -11.24 -1.41
CA HIS A 161 -16.74 -12.19 -1.45
C HIS A 161 -16.76 -13.19 -0.28
N ASP A 162 -17.89 -13.33 0.40
CA ASP A 162 -18.07 -14.24 1.55
C ASP A 162 -16.94 -14.10 2.60
N THR A 163 -16.52 -12.86 2.85
CA THR A 163 -15.40 -12.54 3.74
C THR A 163 -15.88 -11.66 4.90
N PRO A 164 -15.46 -11.92 6.15
CA PRO A 164 -15.83 -11.08 7.28
C PRO A 164 -15.40 -9.62 7.09
N ALA A 165 -16.33 -8.69 7.15
CA ALA A 165 -16.05 -7.25 7.01
C ALA A 165 -15.38 -6.65 8.24
N GLY A 166 -15.80 -7.07 9.44
CA GLY A 166 -15.29 -6.61 10.72
C GLY A 166 -14.12 -7.45 11.24
N SER A 167 -14.08 -7.63 12.55
CA SER A 167 -13.02 -8.34 13.28
C SER A 167 -13.27 -9.85 13.45
N GLN A 168 -14.35 -10.40 12.92
CA GLN A 168 -14.72 -11.81 13.09
C GLN A 168 -13.64 -12.80 12.61
N TRP A 169 -12.81 -12.39 11.65
CA TRP A 169 -11.66 -13.18 11.20
C TRP A 169 -10.65 -13.46 12.33
N LEU A 170 -10.63 -12.64 13.38
CA LEU A 170 -9.73 -12.81 14.52
C LEU A 170 -10.05 -14.07 15.33
N ASP A 171 -11.31 -14.46 15.37
CA ASP A 171 -11.73 -15.68 16.09
C ASP A 171 -11.14 -16.93 15.42
N SER A 172 -11.04 -16.94 14.10
CA SER A 172 -10.36 -18.03 13.36
C SER A 172 -8.86 -18.07 13.66
N VAL A 173 -8.20 -16.90 13.79
CA VAL A 173 -6.79 -16.84 14.18
C VAL A 173 -6.60 -17.37 15.60
N ARG A 174 -7.43 -16.95 16.55
CA ARG A 174 -7.37 -17.41 17.94
C ARG A 174 -7.60 -18.93 18.06
N THR A 175 -8.55 -19.44 17.29
CA THR A 175 -8.79 -20.89 17.22
C THR A 175 -7.55 -21.62 16.72
N TYR A 176 -6.94 -21.13 15.64
CA TYR A 176 -5.70 -21.68 15.10
C TYR A 176 -4.54 -21.62 16.10
N GLU A 177 -4.38 -20.52 16.81
CA GLU A 177 -3.38 -20.40 17.89
C GLU A 177 -3.58 -21.48 18.96
N LYS A 178 -4.80 -21.63 19.44
CA LYS A 178 -5.15 -22.61 20.50
C LYS A 178 -5.02 -24.06 20.04
N GLU A 179 -5.48 -24.37 18.84
CA GLU A 179 -5.61 -25.76 18.39
C GLU A 179 -4.34 -26.29 17.70
N ILE A 180 -3.58 -25.42 17.07
CA ILE A 180 -2.44 -25.80 16.25
C ILE A 180 -1.13 -25.24 16.81
N LEU A 181 -1.00 -23.92 17.00
CA LEU A 181 0.29 -23.32 17.36
C LEU A 181 0.73 -23.70 18.76
N SER A 182 -0.17 -23.76 19.72
CA SER A 182 0.14 -24.17 21.10
C SER A 182 0.67 -25.59 21.22
N LYS A 183 0.51 -26.42 20.18
CA LYS A 183 0.97 -27.82 20.15
C LYS A 183 2.30 -27.98 19.39
N ARG A 184 2.88 -26.90 18.92
CA ARG A 184 4.15 -26.89 18.16
C ARG A 184 5.36 -26.49 19.01
N SER A 185 5.24 -26.58 20.33
CA SER A 185 6.34 -26.32 21.28
C SER A 185 7.42 -27.40 21.21
#